data_e7fd9ec12e5979d6db45cdbf1f453c0a
#
_entry.id   e7fd9ec12e5979d6db45cdbf1f453c0a
#
_cell.length_a   1.000
_cell.length_b   1.000
_cell.length_c   1.000
_cell.angle_alpha   90.00
_cell.angle_beta   90.00
_cell.angle_gamma   90.00
#
_symmetry.space_group_name_H-M   'P 1'
#
loop_
_entity.id
_entity.type
_entity.pdbx_description
1 polymer ?
#
loop_
_entity_poly.entity_id
_entity_poly.type
_entity_poly.pdbx_seq_one_letter_code
_entity_poly.pdbx_strand_id
1 'polypeptide(L)'
;SREQLGYDGFSDGARKELPPVQQVLVRTLADTGRKALYIASHASHVTGALNDDTADWPLEKSRELIAALIEFATQPRFVHAHEWRPGDLIVWDNRCTMHRARPYDDMTQRRVLHRTTVSDEVNSVEQARLETVS
;
A
#
# COMPACT_ATOMS: atom_id res chain seq x y z
N SER A 1 -14.43 -1.59 3.35
CA SER A 1 -13.41 -2.11 4.30
C SER A 1 -13.23 -3.61 4.08
N ARG A 2 -12.17 -4.23 4.63
CA ARG A 2 -11.96 -5.69 4.57
C ARG A 2 -13.14 -6.47 5.17
N GLU A 3 -13.74 -5.94 6.22
CA GLU A 3 -14.94 -6.50 6.84
C GLU A 3 -16.15 -6.50 5.90
N GLN A 4 -16.30 -5.48 5.07
CA GLN A 4 -17.36 -5.42 4.06
C GLN A 4 -17.14 -6.39 2.89
N LEU A 5 -15.92 -6.92 2.73
CA LEU A 5 -15.56 -7.89 1.70
C LEU A 5 -15.43 -9.33 2.24
N GLY A 6 -15.79 -9.58 3.51
CA GLY A 6 -15.70 -10.89 4.13
C GLY A 6 -14.27 -11.37 4.42
N TYR A 7 -13.29 -10.46 4.42
CA TYR A 7 -11.93 -10.79 4.85
C TYR A 7 -11.84 -10.67 6.36
N ASP A 8 -11.85 -11.79 7.07
CA ASP A 8 -11.42 -11.85 8.46
C ASP A 8 -10.00 -11.30 8.56
N GLY A 9 -9.73 -10.53 9.61
CA GLY A 9 -8.39 -10.01 9.87
C GLY A 9 -7.38 -11.16 9.93
N PHE A 10 -6.08 -10.82 9.84
CA PHE A 10 -5.03 -11.83 10.00
C PHE A 10 -5.24 -12.62 11.29
N SER A 11 -5.20 -13.95 11.18
CA SER A 11 -5.22 -14.82 12.36
C SER A 11 -4.00 -14.52 13.26
N ASP A 12 -4.08 -14.86 14.54
CA ASP A 12 -2.96 -14.66 15.47
C ASP A 12 -1.68 -15.41 15.02
N GLY A 13 -1.84 -16.53 14.33
CA GLY A 13 -0.73 -17.22 13.67
C GLY A 13 -0.08 -16.40 12.56
N ALA A 14 -0.89 -15.84 11.66
CA ALA A 14 -0.41 -15.00 10.57
C ALA A 14 0.25 -13.69 11.05
N ARG A 15 -0.21 -13.13 12.18
CA ARG A 15 0.42 -11.96 12.81
C ARG A 15 1.80 -12.25 13.37
N LYS A 16 2.05 -13.47 13.86
CA LYS A 16 3.37 -13.91 14.34
C LYS A 16 4.34 -14.17 13.19
N GLU A 17 3.84 -14.66 12.07
CA GLU A 17 4.64 -14.93 10.88
C GLU A 17 4.97 -13.67 10.06
N LEU A 18 4.13 -12.62 10.17
CA LEU A 18 4.27 -11.36 9.47
C LEU A 18 4.40 -10.20 10.46
N PRO A 19 5.59 -9.99 11.05
CA PRO A 19 5.80 -8.90 11.99
C PRO A 19 5.58 -7.54 11.31
N PRO A 20 5.20 -6.51 12.07
CA PRO A 20 5.05 -5.16 11.54
C PRO A 20 6.36 -4.67 10.91
N VAL A 21 6.27 -4.11 9.73
CA VAL A 21 7.41 -3.49 9.02
C VAL A 21 7.15 -2.01 8.88
N GLN A 22 8.14 -1.20 9.27
CA GLN A 22 8.10 0.24 9.08
C GLN A 22 8.32 0.58 7.61
N GLN A 23 7.51 1.50 7.11
CA GLN A 23 7.62 2.03 5.76
C GLN A 23 7.47 3.56 5.81
N VAL A 24 8.09 4.27 4.88
CA VAL A 24 7.86 5.70 4.76
C VAL A 24 6.44 5.97 4.24
N LEU A 25 5.79 7.01 4.75
CA LEU A 25 4.46 7.43 4.27
C LEU A 25 4.55 8.11 2.91
N VAL A 26 5.65 8.80 2.64
CA VAL A 26 5.90 9.48 1.37
C VAL A 26 7.24 9.00 0.81
N ARG A 27 7.23 8.45 -0.39
CA ARG A 27 8.44 8.06 -1.13
C ARG A 27 8.78 9.13 -2.17
N THR A 28 10.07 9.35 -2.37
CA THR A 28 10.57 10.05 -3.55
C THR A 28 10.94 9.00 -4.59
N LEU A 29 10.40 9.12 -5.80
CA LEU A 29 10.73 8.23 -6.90
C LEU A 29 12.07 8.67 -7.49
N ALA A 30 13.09 7.83 -7.42
CA ALA A 30 14.48 8.16 -7.79
C ALA A 30 14.62 8.56 -9.27
N ASP A 31 13.81 7.97 -10.14
CA ASP A 31 13.83 8.23 -11.58
C ASP A 31 13.24 9.59 -11.98
N THR A 32 12.33 10.14 -11.19
CA THR A 32 11.59 11.37 -11.52
C THR A 32 11.70 12.47 -10.47
N GLY A 33 12.20 12.17 -9.27
CA GLY A 33 12.19 13.08 -8.12
C GLY A 33 10.77 13.38 -7.57
N ARG A 34 9.73 12.75 -8.10
CA ARG A 34 8.35 12.98 -7.68
C ARG A 34 8.07 12.31 -6.34
N LYS A 35 7.36 13.01 -5.48
CA LYS A 35 6.85 12.43 -4.23
C LYS A 35 5.56 11.67 -4.48
N ALA A 36 5.47 10.47 -3.95
CA ALA A 36 4.32 9.61 -4.02
C ALA A 36 3.88 9.17 -2.63
N LEU A 37 2.58 9.10 -2.41
CA LEU A 37 2.01 8.53 -1.20
C LEU A 37 2.21 7.01 -1.23
N TYR A 38 2.92 6.48 -0.21
CA TYR A 38 3.18 5.05 -0.08
C TYR A 38 2.40 4.48 1.08
N ILE A 39 1.16 4.10 0.81
CA ILE A 39 0.18 3.71 1.83
C ILE A 39 -0.59 2.46 1.38
N ALA A 40 -1.02 1.67 2.34
CA ALA A 40 -1.87 0.52 2.12
C ALA A 40 -3.00 0.46 3.16
N SER A 41 -4.08 -0.23 2.83
CA SER A 41 -5.25 -0.36 3.71
C SER A 41 -4.97 -1.05 5.05
N HIS A 42 -3.84 -1.74 5.17
CA HIS A 42 -3.42 -2.39 6.41
C HIS A 42 -2.43 -1.54 7.24
N ALA A 43 -2.05 -0.36 6.77
CA ALA A 43 -1.32 0.59 7.59
C ALA A 43 -2.17 0.98 8.80
N SER A 44 -1.59 0.99 9.99
CA SER A 44 -2.35 1.17 11.22
C SER A 44 -1.84 2.30 12.11
N HIS A 45 -0.56 2.67 11.97
CA HIS A 45 0.10 3.55 12.92
C HIS A 45 1.14 4.41 12.21
N VAL A 46 1.18 5.68 12.57
CA VAL A 46 2.25 6.61 12.16
C VAL A 46 3.24 6.69 13.30
N THR A 47 4.43 6.18 13.07
CA THR A 47 5.57 6.30 13.98
C THR A 47 6.45 7.44 13.49
N GLY A 48 7.01 8.24 14.36
CA GLY A 48 7.86 9.42 14.16
C GLY A 48 8.29 9.84 12.76
N ALA A 49 8.63 11.08 12.56
CA ALA A 49 9.20 11.52 11.30
C ALA A 49 10.68 11.12 11.21
N LEU A 50 11.19 10.86 10.00
CA LEU A 50 12.63 10.68 9.74
C LEU A 50 13.49 11.89 10.21
N ASN A 51 12.85 13.01 10.50
CA ASN A 51 13.46 14.29 10.80
C ASN A 51 13.29 14.71 12.28
N ASP A 52 13.50 13.81 13.22
CA ASP A 52 13.68 14.13 14.65
C ASP A 52 12.43 14.30 15.53
N ASP A 53 11.25 14.18 15.01
CA ASP A 53 10.04 14.12 15.82
C ASP A 53 9.74 12.66 16.19
N THR A 54 10.46 12.18 17.22
CA THR A 54 10.46 10.76 17.62
C THR A 54 9.21 10.34 18.38
N ALA A 55 8.27 11.24 18.59
CA ALA A 55 7.03 10.92 19.25
C ALA A 55 6.08 10.15 18.31
N ASP A 56 5.75 8.93 18.69
CA ASP A 56 4.69 8.19 18.03
C ASP A 56 3.38 8.98 18.09
N TRP A 57 2.71 9.06 16.96
CA TRP A 57 1.39 9.67 16.96
C TRP A 57 0.39 8.81 17.73
N PRO A 58 -0.56 9.42 18.47
CA PRO A 58 -1.66 8.67 19.04
C PRO A 58 -2.35 7.81 17.98
N LEU A 59 -2.69 6.58 18.35
CA LEU A 59 -3.24 5.60 17.41
C LEU A 59 -4.49 6.13 16.67
N GLU A 60 -5.36 6.84 17.37
CA GLU A 60 -6.55 7.46 16.77
C GLU A 60 -6.19 8.48 15.68
N LYS A 61 -5.27 9.40 15.97
CA LYS A 61 -4.78 10.38 14.98
C LYS A 61 -4.12 9.71 13.78
N SER A 62 -3.36 8.64 14.01
CA SER A 62 -2.74 7.86 12.94
C SER A 62 -3.80 7.25 12.03
N ARG A 63 -4.84 6.67 12.60
CA ARG A 63 -5.95 6.07 11.85
C ARG A 63 -6.77 7.09 11.07
N GLU A 64 -7.06 8.24 11.69
CA GLU A 64 -7.77 9.34 11.03
C GLU A 64 -6.98 9.85 9.82
N LEU A 65 -5.68 10.10 9.97
CA LEU A 65 -4.83 10.52 8.87
C LEU A 65 -4.80 9.47 7.75
N ILE A 66 -4.55 8.20 8.09
CA ILE A 66 -4.47 7.11 7.12
C ILE A 66 -5.80 6.98 6.37
N ALA A 67 -6.93 7.05 7.08
CA ALA A 67 -8.25 6.99 6.46
C ALA A 67 -8.48 8.15 5.49
N ALA A 68 -8.18 9.38 5.90
CA ALA A 68 -8.31 10.57 5.06
C ALA A 68 -7.43 10.50 3.80
N LEU A 69 -6.19 10.01 3.94
CA LEU A 69 -5.28 9.83 2.80
C LEU A 69 -5.77 8.77 1.83
N ILE A 70 -6.30 7.66 2.33
CA ILE A 70 -6.89 6.61 1.48
C ILE A 70 -8.14 7.14 0.77
N GLU A 71 -9.02 7.83 1.47
CA GLU A 71 -10.20 8.46 0.89
C GLU A 71 -9.83 9.44 -0.22
N PHE A 72 -8.85 10.31 0.03
CA PHE A 72 -8.36 11.23 -0.98
C PHE A 72 -7.79 10.49 -2.21
N ALA A 73 -6.90 9.51 -1.98
CA ALA A 73 -6.21 8.79 -3.06
C ALA A 73 -7.14 7.88 -3.87
N THR A 74 -8.30 7.51 -3.34
CA THR A 74 -9.28 6.64 -4.02
C THR A 74 -10.46 7.40 -4.63
N GLN A 75 -10.38 8.73 -4.74
CA GLN A 75 -11.39 9.50 -5.46
C GLN A 75 -11.48 9.07 -6.93
N PRO A 76 -12.66 9.12 -7.55
CA PRO A 76 -12.87 8.65 -8.93
C PRO A 76 -11.88 9.18 -9.97
N ARG A 77 -11.42 10.43 -9.80
CA ARG A 77 -10.44 11.08 -10.68
C ARG A 77 -9.06 10.44 -10.67
N PHE A 78 -8.73 9.64 -9.64
CA PHE A 78 -7.45 8.95 -9.49
C PHE A 78 -7.56 7.44 -9.73
N VAL A 79 -8.76 6.93 -9.98
CA VAL A 79 -9.00 5.50 -10.08
C VAL A 79 -9.14 5.08 -11.54
N HIS A 80 -8.28 4.16 -11.96
CA HIS A 80 -8.45 3.41 -13.20
C HIS A 80 -9.07 2.04 -12.89
N ALA A 81 -10.14 1.68 -13.57
CA ALA A 81 -10.77 0.37 -13.44
C ALA A 81 -10.52 -0.43 -14.72
N HIS A 82 -9.62 -1.40 -14.64
CA HIS A 82 -9.32 -2.28 -15.76
C HIS A 82 -10.39 -3.36 -15.92
N GLU A 83 -10.89 -3.54 -17.14
CA GLU A 83 -11.77 -4.63 -17.53
C GLU A 83 -10.93 -5.73 -18.19
N TRP A 84 -10.72 -6.82 -17.46
CA TRP A 84 -9.88 -7.92 -17.88
C TRP A 84 -10.39 -8.66 -19.11
N ARG A 85 -9.49 -8.92 -20.06
CA ARG A 85 -9.71 -9.82 -21.20
C ARG A 85 -8.65 -10.91 -21.20
N PRO A 86 -8.93 -12.10 -21.73
CA PRO A 86 -7.92 -13.13 -21.92
C PRO A 86 -6.72 -12.61 -22.72
N GLY A 87 -5.52 -12.83 -22.18
CA GLY A 87 -4.27 -12.35 -22.80
C GLY A 87 -3.80 -10.96 -22.34
N ASP A 88 -4.57 -10.25 -21.51
CA ASP A 88 -4.12 -8.97 -20.97
C ASP A 88 -2.91 -9.13 -20.06
N LEU A 89 -1.95 -8.22 -20.22
CA LEU A 89 -0.82 -8.01 -19.34
C LEU A 89 -0.92 -6.61 -18.72
N ILE A 90 -0.88 -6.54 -17.39
CA ILE A 90 -0.84 -5.29 -16.66
C ILE A 90 0.43 -5.21 -15.84
N VAL A 91 1.14 -4.10 -15.95
CA VAL A 91 2.28 -3.75 -15.11
C VAL A 91 1.94 -2.48 -14.35
N TRP A 92 2.16 -2.49 -13.04
CA TRP A 92 2.00 -1.30 -12.21
C TRP A 92 3.16 -1.17 -11.23
N ASP A 93 3.48 0.06 -10.88
CA ASP A 93 4.51 0.38 -9.90
C ASP A 93 3.91 0.45 -8.50
N ASN A 94 4.21 -0.54 -7.65
CA ASN A 94 3.76 -0.59 -6.27
C ASN A 94 4.30 0.55 -5.40
N ARG A 95 5.34 1.25 -5.85
CA ARG A 95 5.95 2.35 -5.09
C ARG A 95 5.07 3.60 -5.09
N CYS A 96 4.19 3.75 -6.06
CA CYS A 96 3.36 4.94 -6.25
C CYS A 96 1.90 4.66 -6.58
N THR A 97 1.48 3.39 -6.61
CA THR A 97 0.09 3.02 -6.90
C THR A 97 -0.48 2.10 -5.83
N MET A 98 -1.76 2.25 -5.57
CA MET A 98 -2.54 1.26 -4.83
C MET A 98 -3.41 0.46 -5.79
N HIS A 99 -3.64 -0.80 -5.49
CA HIS A 99 -4.50 -1.65 -6.30
C HIS A 99 -5.39 -2.55 -5.41
N ARG A 100 -6.54 -2.90 -5.93
CA ARG A 100 -7.43 -3.89 -5.31
C ARG A 100 -8.21 -4.67 -6.36
N ALA A 101 -8.56 -5.90 -6.04
CA ALA A 101 -9.56 -6.62 -6.80
C ALA A 101 -10.96 -6.03 -6.53
N ARG A 102 -11.81 -6.00 -7.56
CA ARG A 102 -13.25 -5.77 -7.40
C ARG A 102 -13.96 -7.12 -7.24
N PRO A 103 -15.10 -7.14 -6.56
CA PRO A 103 -15.95 -8.32 -6.57
C PRO A 103 -16.31 -8.73 -8.02
N TYR A 104 -16.38 -9.99 -8.26
CA TYR A 104 -16.84 -10.58 -9.52
C TYR A 104 -17.65 -11.84 -9.18
N ASP A 105 -18.43 -12.34 -10.11
CA ASP A 105 -19.22 -13.55 -9.92
C ASP A 105 -18.32 -14.80 -10.05
N ASP A 106 -17.73 -15.20 -8.93
CA ASP A 106 -16.84 -16.36 -8.86
C ASP A 106 -17.56 -17.71 -8.96
N MET A 107 -18.88 -17.70 -8.84
CA MET A 107 -19.70 -18.91 -9.02
C MET A 107 -19.89 -19.27 -10.49
N THR A 108 -19.91 -18.28 -11.37
CA THR A 108 -20.16 -18.48 -12.80
C THR A 108 -18.97 -18.14 -13.70
N GLN A 109 -18.00 -17.38 -13.19
CA GLN A 109 -16.86 -16.90 -13.96
C GLN A 109 -15.55 -17.39 -13.38
N ARG A 110 -14.80 -18.16 -14.17
CA ARG A 110 -13.45 -18.57 -13.80
C ARG A 110 -12.46 -17.45 -14.07
N ARG A 111 -11.72 -17.05 -13.05
CA ARG A 111 -10.61 -16.08 -13.14
C ARG A 111 -9.29 -16.74 -12.79
N VAL A 112 -8.38 -16.80 -13.75
CA VAL A 112 -7.02 -17.32 -13.56
C VAL A 112 -6.05 -16.19 -13.87
N LEU A 113 -5.26 -15.78 -12.87
CA LEU A 113 -4.25 -14.73 -13.01
C LEU A 113 -2.89 -15.29 -12.57
N HIS A 114 -1.87 -14.98 -13.34
CA HIS A 114 -0.48 -15.18 -12.95
C HIS A 114 0.12 -13.84 -12.54
N ARG A 115 0.83 -13.81 -11.42
CA ARG A 115 1.49 -12.60 -10.93
C ARG A 115 2.93 -12.87 -10.59
N THR A 116 3.79 -11.96 -10.98
CA THR A 116 5.16 -11.86 -10.50
C THR A 116 5.37 -10.48 -9.90
N THR A 117 6.32 -10.35 -8.99
CA THR A 117 6.66 -9.09 -8.33
C THR A 117 8.18 -8.92 -8.37
N VAL A 118 8.63 -7.76 -8.81
CA VAL A 118 10.02 -7.33 -8.66
C VAL A 118 10.11 -6.60 -7.33
N SER A 119 11.07 -6.98 -6.50
CA SER A 119 11.30 -6.36 -5.19
C SER A 119 12.41 -5.34 -5.28
N ASP A 120 12.32 -4.28 -4.47
CA ASP A 120 13.44 -3.39 -4.21
C ASP A 120 14.53 -4.14 -3.40
N GLU A 121 15.77 -3.71 -3.50
CA GLU A 121 16.90 -4.30 -2.78
C GLU A 121 16.82 -4.01 -1.27
N VAL A 122 16.31 -2.82 -0.92
CA VAL A 122 16.16 -2.36 0.47
C VAL A 122 14.74 -1.86 0.74
N ASN A 123 14.33 -1.83 2.00
CA ASN A 123 13.03 -1.30 2.37
C ASN A 123 12.96 0.24 2.22
N SER A 124 11.75 0.80 2.21
CA SER A 124 11.53 2.21 1.92
C SER A 124 12.15 3.17 2.95
N VAL A 125 12.29 2.76 4.21
CA VAL A 125 12.91 3.57 5.27
C VAL A 125 14.43 3.64 5.06
N GLU A 126 15.04 2.53 4.72
CA GLU A 126 16.47 2.46 4.43
C GLU A 126 16.83 3.24 3.17
N GLN A 127 16.02 3.10 2.11
CA GLN A 127 16.16 3.88 0.89
C GLN A 127 16.10 5.39 1.16
N ALA A 128 15.12 5.86 1.95
CA ALA A 128 14.99 7.27 2.27
C ALA A 128 16.19 7.82 3.07
N ARG A 129 16.81 7.00 3.93
CA ARG A 129 18.03 7.38 4.65
C ARG A 129 19.21 7.52 3.70
N LEU A 130 19.38 6.63 2.75
CA LEU A 130 20.46 6.68 1.76
C LEU A 130 20.35 7.95 0.88
N GLU A 131 19.14 8.31 0.48
CA GLU A 131 18.86 9.52 -0.32
C GLU A 131 19.14 10.83 0.46
N THR A 132 19.08 10.81 1.80
CA THR A 132 19.33 11.99 2.64
C THR A 132 20.84 12.24 2.84
N VAL A 133 21.69 11.25 2.63
CA VAL A 133 23.16 11.33 2.82
C VAL A 133 23.89 11.67 1.53
N SER A 134 23.21 11.65 0.39
CA SER A 134 23.75 11.97 -0.95
C SER A 134 23.57 13.43 -1.28
#